data_f90441d1ce134cac96d0142b2a7362b7
#
_entry.id   f90441d1ce134cac96d0142b2a7362b7
#
_cell.length_a   1.000
_cell.length_b   1.000
_cell.length_c   1.000
_cell.angle_alpha   90.00
_cell.angle_beta   90.00
_cell.angle_gamma   90.00
#
_symmetry.space_group_name_H-M   'P 1'
#
loop_
_entity.id
_entity.type
_entity.pdbx_description
1 polymer ?
#
loop_
_entity_poly.entity_id
_entity_poly.type
_entity_poly.pdbx_seq_one_letter_code
_entity_poly.pdbx_strand_id
1 'polypeptide(L)'
;MKYFSKITLGLILCMGIISSCKDDDETRIDGISLDKEEIAIGAEGGTEKIAVSSNDQWVVRVSKPWIAVSPANGFGSAVCELTIDSTLTNVARTAQISFTMNGREPSLVTVTQFGFGKQILVKEPEVEIPSSDAFDNRHFKSTISTNVNFKIGSVDYSFAEEATMTEEEKREVEGERSGWVTLPKDKDLAVNLDKGARPRTLRVDFRWGMNVAPYTRVAKIHLVPVDENDQLVDNNGNIIDAVVLT
;
A
#
# COMPACT_ATOMS: atom_id res chain seq x y z
N MET A 1 68.04 41.88 -55.83
CA MET A 1 69.02 41.03 -55.13
C MET A 1 68.32 40.22 -54.04
N LYS A 2 68.46 38.93 -54.09
CA LYS A 2 68.11 37.92 -53.09
C LYS A 2 66.66 37.47 -52.90
N TYR A 3 66.45 36.30 -53.47
CA TYR A 3 65.38 35.33 -53.23
C TYR A 3 65.41 34.83 -51.81
N PHE A 4 64.20 34.59 -51.23
CA PHE A 4 64.02 33.47 -50.26
C PHE A 4 62.64 32.83 -50.47
N SER A 5 62.67 31.60 -50.93
CA SER A 5 61.59 30.62 -51.00
C SER A 5 61.11 30.28 -49.59
N LYS A 6 59.79 30.31 -49.35
CA LYS A 6 59.19 29.70 -48.18
C LYS A 6 58.26 28.54 -48.59
N ILE A 7 58.73 27.37 -48.35
CA ILE A 7 57.97 26.11 -48.42
C ILE A 7 56.91 26.15 -47.32
N THR A 8 55.66 26.15 -47.67
CA THR A 8 54.52 26.03 -46.75
C THR A 8 54.18 24.53 -46.63
N LEU A 9 54.52 23.93 -45.49
CA LEU A 9 54.20 22.56 -45.13
C LEU A 9 52.71 22.53 -44.71
N GLY A 10 51.89 21.89 -45.51
CA GLY A 10 50.45 21.69 -45.20
C GLY A 10 50.28 20.63 -44.10
N LEU A 11 49.81 21.07 -42.94
CA LEU A 11 49.42 20.19 -41.85
C LEU A 11 47.97 19.79 -42.10
N ILE A 12 47.73 18.54 -42.55
CA ILE A 12 46.40 17.94 -42.64
C ILE A 12 45.98 17.56 -41.21
N LEU A 13 45.10 18.33 -40.64
CA LEU A 13 44.44 18.00 -39.37
C LEU A 13 43.32 17.02 -39.62
N CYS A 14 43.56 15.73 -39.38
CA CYS A 14 42.53 14.69 -39.32
C CYS A 14 41.67 14.97 -38.12
N MET A 15 40.49 15.61 -38.31
CA MET A 15 39.39 15.58 -37.32
C MET A 15 38.85 14.16 -37.21
N GLY A 16 39.31 13.45 -36.20
CA GLY A 16 38.67 12.22 -35.74
C GLY A 16 37.30 12.55 -35.19
N ILE A 17 36.23 12.16 -35.87
CA ILE A 17 34.88 12.14 -35.36
C ILE A 17 34.84 11.02 -34.32
N ILE A 18 35.03 11.36 -33.07
CA ILE A 18 34.64 10.50 -31.94
C ILE A 18 33.11 10.47 -31.94
N SER A 19 32.58 9.43 -32.59
CA SER A 19 31.20 9.02 -32.41
C SER A 19 31.09 8.59 -30.94
N SER A 20 30.66 9.49 -30.09
CA SER A 20 30.23 9.15 -28.74
C SER A 20 28.95 8.33 -28.91
N CYS A 21 29.10 7.00 -28.87
CA CYS A 21 27.96 6.18 -28.48
C CYS A 21 27.55 6.71 -27.11
N LYS A 22 26.42 7.40 -27.05
CA LYS A 22 25.64 7.40 -25.84
C LYS A 22 25.24 5.96 -25.63
N ASP A 23 25.91 5.28 -24.72
CA ASP A 23 25.28 4.16 -24.04
C ASP A 23 24.00 4.75 -23.44
N ASP A 24 22.87 4.42 -24.05
CA ASP A 24 21.61 4.49 -23.36
C ASP A 24 21.80 3.58 -22.15
N ASP A 25 22.06 4.19 -20.98
CA ASP A 25 21.88 3.55 -19.71
C ASP A 25 20.39 3.18 -19.66
N GLU A 26 20.03 2.07 -20.30
CA GLU A 26 18.80 1.36 -19.98
C GLU A 26 18.89 1.12 -18.48
N THR A 27 18.08 1.85 -17.73
CA THR A 27 17.96 1.72 -16.28
C THR A 27 17.69 0.25 -15.99
N ARG A 28 18.74 -0.50 -15.65
CA ARG A 28 18.68 -1.92 -15.41
C ARG A 28 17.77 -2.15 -14.22
N ILE A 29 16.54 -2.59 -14.49
CA ILE A 29 15.57 -2.94 -13.44
C ILE A 29 16.10 -4.21 -12.79
N ASP A 30 16.60 -4.07 -11.56
CA ASP A 30 17.21 -5.16 -10.83
C ASP A 30 16.13 -5.95 -10.09
N GLY A 31 15.27 -6.63 -10.87
CA GLY A 31 14.14 -7.40 -10.34
C GLY A 31 12.85 -7.23 -11.16
N ILE A 32 11.73 -7.55 -10.53
CA ILE A 32 10.38 -7.30 -11.05
C ILE A 32 9.79 -6.12 -10.29
N SER A 33 9.32 -5.10 -11.01
CA SER A 33 8.48 -4.03 -10.49
C SER A 33 7.06 -4.18 -11.03
N LEU A 34 6.07 -4.03 -10.16
CA LEU A 34 4.65 -4.13 -10.48
C LEU A 34 3.99 -2.76 -10.25
N ASP A 35 3.02 -2.41 -11.08
CA ASP A 35 2.25 -1.17 -10.92
C ASP A 35 1.23 -1.23 -9.78
N LYS A 36 0.91 -2.45 -9.31
CA LYS A 36 -0.06 -2.71 -8.22
C LYS A 36 0.48 -3.75 -7.26
N GLU A 37 0.29 -3.53 -5.98
CA GLU A 37 0.58 -4.50 -4.91
C GLU A 37 -0.72 -5.07 -4.31
N GLU A 38 -1.83 -4.31 -4.44
CA GLU A 38 -3.12 -4.67 -3.88
C GLU A 38 -4.21 -4.44 -4.94
N ILE A 39 -5.15 -5.38 -5.05
CA ILE A 39 -6.33 -5.30 -5.90
C ILE A 39 -7.55 -5.59 -5.04
N ALA A 40 -8.56 -4.73 -5.10
CA ALA A 40 -9.85 -4.94 -4.46
C ALA A 40 -10.95 -5.00 -5.52
N ILE A 41 -11.76 -6.07 -5.48
CA ILE A 41 -12.82 -6.32 -6.46
C ILE A 41 -14.10 -6.82 -5.76
N GLY A 42 -15.25 -6.63 -6.38
CA GLY A 42 -16.55 -7.06 -5.85
C GLY A 42 -16.85 -8.53 -6.07
N ALA A 43 -18.02 -8.95 -5.58
CA ALA A 43 -18.50 -10.34 -5.64
C ALA A 43 -18.67 -10.85 -7.07
N GLU A 44 -18.99 -9.96 -8.01
CA GLU A 44 -19.16 -10.26 -9.43
C GLU A 44 -17.89 -10.76 -10.12
N GLY A 45 -16.71 -10.48 -9.52
CA GLY A 45 -15.43 -10.77 -10.16
C GLY A 45 -15.17 -9.84 -11.33
N GLY A 46 -14.43 -10.33 -12.33
CA GLY A 46 -14.14 -9.56 -13.53
C GLY A 46 -12.66 -9.67 -13.97
N THR A 47 -12.23 -8.66 -14.72
CA THR A 47 -10.88 -8.63 -15.29
C THR A 47 -10.10 -7.43 -14.76
N GLU A 48 -8.87 -7.67 -14.33
CA GLU A 48 -7.92 -6.65 -13.90
C GLU A 48 -6.61 -6.79 -14.69
N LYS A 49 -5.81 -5.71 -14.71
CA LYS A 49 -4.51 -5.72 -15.39
C LYS A 49 -3.40 -5.32 -14.45
N ILE A 50 -2.26 -6.00 -14.57
CA ILE A 50 -1.01 -5.69 -13.86
C ILE A 50 0.07 -5.44 -14.89
N ALA A 51 0.70 -4.26 -14.83
CA ALA A 51 1.89 -3.97 -15.60
C ALA A 51 3.12 -4.53 -14.88
N VAL A 52 3.84 -5.39 -15.57
CA VAL A 52 5.10 -5.98 -15.11
C VAL A 52 6.23 -5.25 -15.81
N SER A 53 7.16 -4.68 -15.05
CA SER A 53 8.42 -4.13 -15.55
C SER A 53 9.55 -5.05 -15.14
N SER A 54 10.25 -5.60 -16.13
CA SER A 54 11.35 -6.55 -15.94
C SER A 54 12.31 -6.47 -17.13
N ASN A 55 13.53 -6.94 -16.96
CA ASN A 55 14.52 -7.10 -18.03
C ASN A 55 14.97 -8.57 -18.21
N ASP A 56 14.30 -9.52 -17.56
CA ASP A 56 14.61 -10.94 -17.61
C ASP A 56 13.35 -11.81 -17.65
N GLN A 57 13.52 -13.13 -17.63
CA GLN A 57 12.43 -14.10 -17.58
C GLN A 57 11.73 -14.08 -16.23
N TRP A 58 10.42 -14.18 -16.27
CA TRP A 58 9.58 -14.25 -15.08
C TRP A 58 8.45 -15.27 -15.24
N VAL A 59 7.98 -15.77 -14.09
CA VAL A 59 6.86 -16.73 -13.99
C VAL A 59 5.88 -16.26 -12.93
N VAL A 60 4.60 -16.42 -13.22
CA VAL A 60 3.50 -16.09 -12.29
C VAL A 60 2.97 -17.37 -11.66
N ARG A 61 2.70 -17.31 -10.36
CA ARG A 61 1.97 -18.35 -9.61
C ARG A 61 0.83 -17.71 -8.83
N VAL A 62 -0.29 -18.40 -8.81
CA VAL A 62 -1.50 -17.96 -8.11
C VAL A 62 -1.80 -18.93 -6.97
N SER A 63 -2.07 -18.39 -5.78
CA SER A 63 -2.31 -19.21 -4.58
C SER A 63 -3.70 -19.85 -4.51
N LYS A 64 -4.65 -19.38 -5.34
CA LYS A 64 -6.05 -19.85 -5.32
C LYS A 64 -6.60 -20.02 -6.74
N PRO A 65 -7.43 -21.05 -6.99
CA PRO A 65 -7.88 -21.42 -8.32
C PRO A 65 -8.93 -20.47 -8.94
N TRP A 66 -9.50 -19.55 -8.15
CA TRP A 66 -10.50 -18.59 -8.62
C TRP A 66 -9.89 -17.36 -9.31
N ILE A 67 -8.57 -17.34 -9.52
CA ILE A 67 -7.85 -16.34 -10.32
C ILE A 67 -7.06 -17.06 -11.40
N ALA A 68 -7.20 -16.61 -12.64
CA ALA A 68 -6.34 -16.97 -13.75
C ALA A 68 -5.52 -15.76 -14.20
N VAL A 69 -4.28 -15.97 -14.62
CA VAL A 69 -3.37 -14.92 -15.09
C VAL A 69 -2.85 -15.26 -16.49
N SER A 70 -2.93 -14.33 -17.41
CA SER A 70 -2.42 -14.50 -18.79
C SER A 70 -1.69 -13.22 -19.25
N PRO A 71 -0.44 -13.33 -19.74
CA PRO A 71 0.43 -14.52 -19.73
C PRO A 71 0.89 -14.87 -18.31
N ALA A 72 1.10 -16.18 -18.05
CA ALA A 72 1.60 -16.68 -16.76
C ALA A 72 3.14 -16.77 -16.71
N ASN A 73 3.82 -16.39 -17.77
CA ASN A 73 5.27 -16.25 -17.86
C ASN A 73 5.64 -15.32 -19.02
N GLY A 74 6.82 -14.77 -18.99
CA GLY A 74 7.30 -13.89 -20.04
C GLY A 74 8.79 -13.55 -19.91
N PHE A 75 9.23 -12.68 -20.80
CA PHE A 75 10.55 -12.08 -20.81
C PHE A 75 10.39 -10.56 -20.96
N GLY A 76 11.08 -9.78 -20.15
CA GLY A 76 10.98 -8.32 -20.19
C GLY A 76 9.65 -7.80 -19.66
N SER A 77 9.34 -6.55 -20.00
CA SER A 77 8.11 -5.89 -19.54
C SER A 77 6.88 -6.39 -20.30
N ALA A 78 5.76 -6.54 -19.60
CA ALA A 78 4.50 -7.03 -20.15
C ALA A 78 3.30 -6.52 -19.36
N VAL A 79 2.09 -6.73 -19.88
CA VAL A 79 0.85 -6.55 -19.16
C VAL A 79 0.19 -7.91 -18.98
N CYS A 80 0.00 -8.32 -17.73
CA CYS A 80 -0.74 -9.52 -17.38
C CYS A 80 -2.20 -9.16 -17.14
N GLU A 81 -3.11 -9.92 -17.76
CA GLU A 81 -4.54 -9.86 -17.51
C GLU A 81 -4.91 -10.91 -16.47
N LEU A 82 -5.63 -10.49 -15.43
CA LEU A 82 -6.18 -11.34 -14.39
C LEU A 82 -7.67 -11.53 -14.67
N THR A 83 -8.12 -12.77 -14.72
CA THR A 83 -9.54 -13.13 -14.71
C THR A 83 -9.87 -13.64 -13.31
N ILE A 84 -10.87 -13.03 -12.67
CA ILE A 84 -11.28 -13.31 -11.29
C ILE A 84 -12.72 -13.81 -11.32
N ASP A 85 -12.95 -15.03 -10.84
CA ASP A 85 -14.27 -15.64 -10.79
C ASP A 85 -15.20 -14.92 -9.80
N SER A 86 -16.49 -14.92 -10.06
CA SER A 86 -17.51 -14.44 -9.13
C SER A 86 -17.55 -15.26 -7.83
N THR A 87 -18.12 -14.70 -6.78
CA THR A 87 -18.36 -15.38 -5.51
C THR A 87 -19.79 -15.15 -5.02
N LEU A 88 -20.36 -16.12 -4.31
CA LEU A 88 -21.68 -16.02 -3.68
C LEU A 88 -21.59 -15.89 -2.14
N THR A 89 -20.38 -15.67 -1.61
CA THR A 89 -20.19 -15.54 -0.15
C THR A 89 -20.55 -14.15 0.35
N ASN A 90 -20.86 -14.02 1.63
CA ASN A 90 -21.04 -12.71 2.28
C ASN A 90 -19.71 -12.08 2.71
N VAL A 91 -18.67 -12.87 2.91
CA VAL A 91 -17.37 -12.41 3.40
C VAL A 91 -16.33 -12.35 2.29
N ALA A 92 -15.33 -11.50 2.46
CA ALA A 92 -14.23 -11.38 1.54
C ALA A 92 -13.34 -12.62 1.55
N ARG A 93 -12.70 -12.87 0.40
CA ARG A 93 -11.64 -13.87 0.26
C ARG A 93 -10.39 -13.23 -0.34
N THR A 94 -9.23 -13.78 -0.01
CA THR A 94 -7.94 -13.27 -0.48
C THR A 94 -7.16 -14.33 -1.23
N ALA A 95 -6.36 -13.87 -2.19
CA ALA A 95 -5.35 -14.68 -2.87
C ALA A 95 -4.08 -13.86 -3.07
N GLN A 96 -2.96 -14.54 -3.17
CA GLN A 96 -1.69 -13.94 -3.55
C GLN A 96 -1.30 -14.39 -4.96
N ILE A 97 -0.79 -13.46 -5.73
CA ILE A 97 -0.16 -13.68 -7.02
C ILE A 97 1.32 -13.36 -6.84
N SER A 98 2.17 -14.33 -7.15
CA SER A 98 3.62 -14.22 -7.01
C SER A 98 4.27 -14.14 -8.39
N PHE A 99 5.02 -13.08 -8.63
CA PHE A 99 5.86 -12.91 -9.81
C PHE A 99 7.30 -13.21 -9.41
N THR A 100 7.89 -14.24 -10.01
CA THR A 100 9.22 -14.73 -9.65
C THR A 100 10.19 -14.64 -10.81
N MET A 101 11.40 -14.20 -10.51
CA MET A 101 12.58 -14.29 -11.38
C MET A 101 13.58 -15.25 -10.77
N ASN A 102 14.43 -15.86 -11.62
CA ASN A 102 15.47 -16.77 -11.11
C ASN A 102 16.46 -16.02 -10.21
N GLY A 103 16.68 -16.57 -9.00
CA GLY A 103 17.64 -16.02 -8.02
C GLY A 103 17.22 -14.70 -7.35
N ARG A 104 15.92 -14.32 -7.43
CA ARG A 104 15.38 -13.11 -6.79
C ARG A 104 14.18 -13.42 -5.92
N GLU A 105 13.94 -12.56 -4.92
CA GLU A 105 12.74 -12.60 -4.10
C GLU A 105 11.50 -12.32 -4.94
N PRO A 106 10.37 -12.98 -4.66
CA PRO A 106 9.13 -12.77 -5.39
C PRO A 106 8.54 -11.38 -5.13
N SER A 107 8.02 -10.75 -6.19
CA SER A 107 7.11 -9.62 -6.06
C SER A 107 5.68 -10.12 -5.92
N LEU A 108 4.95 -9.63 -4.91
CA LEU A 108 3.63 -10.14 -4.54
C LEU A 108 2.53 -9.12 -4.85
N VAL A 109 1.40 -9.62 -5.33
CA VAL A 109 0.14 -8.87 -5.43
C VAL A 109 -0.91 -9.59 -4.59
N THR A 110 -1.56 -8.86 -3.68
CA THR A 110 -2.69 -9.36 -2.90
C THR A 110 -3.99 -8.99 -3.60
N VAL A 111 -4.82 -9.99 -3.89
CA VAL A 111 -6.16 -9.77 -4.43
C VAL A 111 -7.17 -10.03 -3.32
N THR A 112 -7.97 -9.01 -2.98
CA THR A 112 -9.09 -9.08 -2.05
C THR A 112 -10.39 -9.02 -2.85
N GLN A 113 -11.12 -10.12 -2.90
CA GLN A 113 -12.47 -10.15 -3.47
C GLN A 113 -13.48 -10.08 -2.35
N PHE A 114 -14.28 -9.01 -2.34
CA PHE A 114 -15.37 -8.83 -1.39
C PHE A 114 -16.56 -9.70 -1.78
N GLY A 115 -17.27 -10.19 -0.76
CA GLY A 115 -18.57 -10.81 -0.90
C GLY A 115 -19.69 -9.76 -0.92
N PHE A 116 -20.93 -10.21 -0.66
CA PHE A 116 -22.10 -9.32 -0.63
C PHE A 116 -22.22 -8.51 0.67
N GLY A 117 -21.59 -8.98 1.76
CA GLY A 117 -21.54 -8.25 3.04
C GLY A 117 -20.65 -7.01 2.97
N LYS A 118 -21.03 -5.98 3.72
CA LYS A 118 -20.25 -4.75 3.86
C LYS A 118 -19.07 -5.00 4.82
N GLN A 119 -17.85 -4.79 4.34
CA GLN A 119 -16.65 -5.05 5.14
C GLN A 119 -15.63 -3.92 5.04
N ILE A 120 -14.94 -3.70 6.14
CA ILE A 120 -13.72 -2.90 6.25
C ILE A 120 -12.63 -3.85 6.75
N LEU A 121 -11.60 -4.07 5.96
CA LEU A 121 -10.51 -4.98 6.27
C LEU A 121 -9.24 -4.18 6.52
N VAL A 122 -8.75 -4.19 7.74
CA VAL A 122 -7.46 -3.58 8.10
C VAL A 122 -6.39 -4.67 8.00
N LYS A 123 -5.34 -4.44 7.21
CA LYS A 123 -4.28 -5.43 6.97
C LYS A 123 -3.51 -5.75 8.25
N GLU A 124 -3.20 -4.71 9.01
CA GLU A 124 -2.51 -4.78 10.29
C GLU A 124 -3.37 -4.05 11.34
N PRO A 125 -4.28 -4.77 12.03
CA PRO A 125 -5.21 -4.14 12.97
C PRO A 125 -4.54 -3.70 14.28
N GLU A 126 -3.33 -4.17 14.56
CA GLU A 126 -2.53 -3.79 15.72
C GLU A 126 -1.18 -3.24 15.24
N VAL A 127 -0.84 -2.03 15.69
CA VAL A 127 0.39 -1.33 15.28
C VAL A 127 1.15 -0.86 16.52
N GLU A 128 2.34 -1.39 16.72
CA GLU A 128 3.25 -0.93 17.78
C GLU A 128 4.12 0.22 17.26
N ILE A 129 4.16 1.32 18.00
CA ILE A 129 4.96 2.51 17.68
C ILE A 129 5.89 2.86 18.85
N PRO A 130 7.09 3.40 18.60
CA PRO A 130 8.00 3.80 19.66
C PRO A 130 7.44 4.97 20.47
N SER A 131 7.87 5.12 21.73
CA SER A 131 7.45 6.23 22.60
C SER A 131 7.89 7.59 22.07
N SER A 132 9.00 7.65 21.32
CA SER A 132 9.58 8.88 20.76
C SER A 132 10.29 8.60 19.43
N ASP A 133 10.27 9.58 18.54
CA ASP A 133 11.05 9.62 17.31
C ASP A 133 11.18 11.07 16.82
N ALA A 134 11.99 11.33 15.79
CA ALA A 134 12.02 12.61 15.10
C ALA A 134 10.63 12.95 14.53
N PHE A 135 10.29 14.24 14.52
CA PHE A 135 8.95 14.69 14.14
C PHE A 135 8.48 14.12 12.79
N ASP A 136 9.37 14.08 11.80
CA ASP A 136 9.05 13.60 10.45
C ASP A 136 8.83 12.08 10.39
N ASN A 137 9.35 11.32 11.35
CA ASN A 137 9.18 9.87 11.43
C ASN A 137 7.93 9.45 12.22
N ARG A 138 7.29 10.39 12.96
CA ARG A 138 6.14 10.09 13.83
C ARG A 138 4.86 9.93 13.03
N HIS A 139 4.87 8.98 12.12
CA HIS A 139 3.69 8.57 11.33
C HIS A 139 3.77 7.09 10.98
N PHE A 140 2.62 6.47 10.77
CA PHE A 140 2.49 5.13 10.22
C PHE A 140 1.37 5.09 9.18
N LYS A 141 1.47 4.15 8.26
CA LYS A 141 0.47 3.94 7.21
C LYS A 141 -0.27 2.62 7.45
N SER A 142 -1.58 2.70 7.56
CA SER A 142 -2.44 1.52 7.60
C SER A 142 -3.04 1.25 6.23
N THR A 143 -2.99 -0.01 5.78
CA THR A 143 -3.62 -0.45 4.54
C THR A 143 -5.03 -0.96 4.86
N ILE A 144 -6.05 -0.32 4.29
CA ILE A 144 -7.45 -0.62 4.53
C ILE A 144 -8.12 -0.94 3.20
N SER A 145 -8.66 -2.17 3.08
CA SER A 145 -9.48 -2.60 1.95
C SER A 145 -10.94 -2.60 2.34
N THR A 146 -11.82 -2.10 1.48
CA THR A 146 -13.24 -1.93 1.83
C THR A 146 -14.15 -1.96 0.61
N ASN A 147 -15.39 -2.42 0.78
CA ASN A 147 -16.49 -2.31 -0.17
C ASN A 147 -17.62 -1.41 0.36
N VAL A 148 -17.37 -0.62 1.40
CA VAL A 148 -18.30 0.36 1.98
C VAL A 148 -17.59 1.68 2.20
N ASN A 149 -18.30 2.79 2.10
CA ASN A 149 -17.75 4.09 2.50
C ASN A 149 -17.68 4.16 4.02
N PHE A 150 -16.54 4.53 4.56
CA PHE A 150 -16.32 4.57 6.00
C PHE A 150 -15.73 5.92 6.45
N LYS A 151 -15.87 6.17 7.75
CA LYS A 151 -15.27 7.29 8.47
C LYS A 151 -14.68 6.79 9.79
N ILE A 152 -13.91 7.63 10.46
CA ILE A 152 -13.54 7.41 11.85
C ILE A 152 -14.69 7.87 12.72
N GLY A 153 -15.30 6.93 13.47
CA GLY A 153 -16.43 7.22 14.38
C GLY A 153 -15.95 7.79 15.71
N SER A 154 -15.04 7.07 16.39
CA SER A 154 -14.46 7.47 17.66
C SER A 154 -13.03 6.97 17.81
N VAL A 155 -12.32 7.50 18.80
CA VAL A 155 -11.04 6.98 19.28
C VAL A 155 -11.13 6.83 20.78
N ASP A 156 -10.96 5.60 21.26
CA ASP A 156 -10.89 5.32 22.70
C ASP A 156 -9.42 5.29 23.12
N TYR A 157 -9.10 6.12 24.11
CA TYR A 157 -7.74 6.24 24.63
C TYR A 157 -7.65 5.63 26.03
N SER A 158 -6.60 4.86 26.26
CA SER A 158 -6.29 4.27 27.57
C SER A 158 -4.78 4.11 27.77
N PHE A 159 -4.39 3.66 28.95
CA PHE A 159 -3.07 3.12 29.20
C PHE A 159 -3.19 1.59 29.28
N ALA A 160 -2.17 0.86 28.80
CA ALA A 160 -2.16 -0.58 28.86
C ALA A 160 -2.19 -1.09 30.33
N GLU A 161 -1.53 -0.36 31.22
CA GLU A 161 -1.40 -0.65 32.64
C GLU A 161 -2.56 -0.08 33.49
N GLU A 162 -3.57 0.51 32.89
CA GLU A 162 -4.63 1.28 33.58
C GLU A 162 -5.34 0.54 34.71
N ALA A 163 -5.50 -0.80 34.57
CA ALA A 163 -6.12 -1.64 35.57
C ALA A 163 -5.30 -1.76 36.87
N THR A 164 -4.00 -1.49 36.82
CA THR A 164 -3.07 -1.60 37.96
C THR A 164 -2.64 -0.22 38.50
N MET A 165 -2.99 0.85 37.81
CA MET A 165 -2.68 2.23 38.23
C MET A 165 -3.54 2.67 39.42
N THR A 166 -2.91 3.37 40.34
CA THR A 166 -3.62 4.08 41.40
C THR A 166 -4.37 5.30 40.87
N GLU A 167 -5.34 5.83 41.61
CA GLU A 167 -6.08 7.04 41.21
C GLU A 167 -5.19 8.31 41.21
N GLU A 168 -4.07 8.28 41.93
CA GLU A 168 -3.07 9.37 41.88
C GLU A 168 -2.27 9.34 40.60
N GLU A 169 -1.73 8.17 40.23
CA GLU A 169 -1.01 7.95 38.97
C GLU A 169 -1.87 8.30 37.74
N LYS A 170 -3.15 7.88 37.74
CA LYS A 170 -4.10 8.24 36.68
C LYS A 170 -4.27 9.74 36.53
N ARG A 171 -4.36 10.46 37.64
CA ARG A 171 -4.50 11.94 37.66
C ARG A 171 -3.24 12.64 37.15
N GLU A 172 -2.07 12.16 37.53
CA GLU A 172 -0.79 12.72 37.08
C GLU A 172 -0.59 12.65 35.56
N VAL A 173 -1.06 11.59 34.92
CA VAL A 173 -0.87 11.36 33.48
C VAL A 173 -2.13 11.63 32.63
N GLU A 174 -3.21 12.15 33.22
CA GLU A 174 -4.48 12.38 32.50
C GLU A 174 -4.31 13.28 31.27
N GLY A 175 -3.41 14.26 31.34
CA GLY A 175 -3.07 15.13 30.20
C GLY A 175 -2.42 14.43 29.03
N GLU A 176 -1.81 13.28 29.25
CA GLU A 176 -1.13 12.47 28.23
C GLU A 176 -2.01 11.35 27.65
N ARG A 177 -3.17 11.10 28.25
CA ARG A 177 -4.09 10.01 27.90
C ARG A 177 -4.59 10.10 26.47
N SER A 178 -5.03 11.26 26.03
CA SER A 178 -5.81 11.42 24.79
C SER A 178 -5.21 12.45 23.84
N GLY A 179 -5.71 12.46 22.58
CA GLY A 179 -5.34 13.49 21.58
C GLY A 179 -3.95 13.33 20.97
N TRP A 180 -3.24 12.28 21.29
CA TRP A 180 -1.89 12.04 20.77
C TRP A 180 -1.86 11.39 19.38
N VAL A 181 -2.98 10.85 18.89
CA VAL A 181 -3.12 10.41 17.50
C VAL A 181 -3.75 11.54 16.68
N THR A 182 -3.06 11.95 15.62
CA THR A 182 -3.62 12.87 14.62
C THR A 182 -4.28 12.04 13.53
N LEU A 183 -5.59 12.19 13.42
CA LEU A 183 -6.41 11.44 12.48
C LEU A 183 -6.31 12.03 11.06
N PRO A 184 -6.44 11.19 10.01
CA PRO A 184 -6.62 11.66 8.65
C PRO A 184 -7.93 12.47 8.55
N LYS A 185 -8.00 13.34 7.56
CA LYS A 185 -9.24 14.10 7.29
C LYS A 185 -10.23 13.18 6.56
N ASP A 186 -11.53 13.39 6.77
CA ASP A 186 -12.58 12.63 6.09
C ASP A 186 -12.42 12.59 4.56
N LYS A 187 -11.97 13.71 3.97
CA LYS A 187 -11.68 13.78 2.53
C LYS A 187 -10.60 12.81 2.07
N ASP A 188 -9.68 12.41 2.94
CA ASP A 188 -8.58 11.48 2.64
C ASP A 188 -9.07 10.02 2.74
N LEU A 189 -10.21 9.79 3.42
CA LEU A 189 -10.90 8.51 3.54
C LEU A 189 -12.01 8.36 2.49
N ALA A 190 -12.61 9.47 2.07
CA ALA A 190 -13.71 9.49 1.13
C ALA A 190 -13.22 9.29 -0.30
N VAL A 191 -13.79 8.30 -1.01
CA VAL A 191 -13.54 8.09 -2.42
C VAL A 191 -14.87 8.01 -3.15
N ASN A 192 -15.29 9.11 -3.80
CA ASN A 192 -16.48 9.15 -4.66
C ASN A 192 -17.77 8.68 -3.95
N LEU A 193 -18.10 9.26 -2.80
CA LEU A 193 -19.33 8.98 -2.06
C LEU A 193 -20.58 9.07 -2.96
N ASP A 194 -20.60 10.03 -3.89
CA ASP A 194 -21.71 10.25 -4.84
C ASP A 194 -21.97 9.08 -5.80
N LYS A 195 -20.99 8.17 -5.96
CA LYS A 195 -21.09 6.99 -6.84
C LYS A 195 -21.29 5.69 -6.07
N GLY A 196 -21.53 5.77 -4.77
CA GLY A 196 -21.59 4.62 -3.88
C GLY A 196 -20.22 4.01 -3.59
N ALA A 197 -20.21 3.06 -2.66
CA ALA A 197 -19.01 2.34 -2.30
C ALA A 197 -18.61 1.36 -3.41
N ARG A 198 -17.34 1.39 -3.79
CA ARG A 198 -16.72 0.38 -4.65
C ARG A 198 -15.60 -0.29 -3.88
N PRO A 199 -15.34 -1.57 -4.12
CA PRO A 199 -14.19 -2.22 -3.54
C PRO A 199 -12.91 -1.45 -3.87
N ARG A 200 -12.13 -1.13 -2.84
CA ARG A 200 -10.89 -0.35 -2.98
C ARG A 200 -9.95 -0.62 -1.83
N THR A 201 -8.68 -0.33 -2.05
CA THR A 201 -7.65 -0.32 -1.02
C THR A 201 -7.11 1.08 -0.85
N LEU A 202 -7.02 1.53 0.39
CA LEU A 202 -6.51 2.84 0.80
C LEU A 202 -5.25 2.65 1.65
N ARG A 203 -4.27 3.54 1.47
CA ARG A 203 -3.16 3.70 2.42
C ARG A 203 -3.41 4.98 3.21
N VAL A 204 -3.82 4.80 4.46
CA VAL A 204 -4.21 5.88 5.36
C VAL A 204 -3.04 6.25 6.25
N ASP A 205 -2.66 7.51 6.28
CA ASP A 205 -1.53 8.02 7.07
C ASP A 205 -2.05 8.56 8.41
N PHE A 206 -1.52 8.04 9.51
CA PHE A 206 -1.75 8.48 10.87
C PHE A 206 -0.48 9.08 11.44
N ARG A 207 -0.60 10.16 12.21
CA ARG A 207 0.52 10.74 12.95
C ARG A 207 0.33 10.58 14.45
N TRP A 208 1.42 10.57 15.19
CA TRP A 208 1.40 10.39 16.63
C TRP A 208 2.30 11.39 17.37
N GLY A 209 1.89 11.76 18.59
CA GLY A 209 2.66 12.58 19.52
C GLY A 209 3.57 11.73 20.41
N MET A 210 4.73 12.25 20.80
CA MET A 210 5.61 11.58 21.75
C MET A 210 4.85 11.17 23.02
N ASN A 211 5.21 10.02 23.57
CA ASN A 211 4.78 9.60 24.89
C ASN A 211 5.81 10.03 25.93
N VAL A 212 5.42 10.94 26.81
CA VAL A 212 6.24 11.38 27.95
C VAL A 212 5.78 10.77 29.26
N ALA A 213 4.64 10.08 29.27
CA ALA A 213 4.18 9.32 30.42
C ALA A 213 5.01 8.04 30.60
N PRO A 214 5.16 7.54 31.84
CA PRO A 214 5.87 6.28 32.12
C PRO A 214 5.08 5.03 31.75
N TYR A 215 3.88 5.18 31.19
CA TYR A 215 2.95 4.11 30.84
C TYR A 215 2.76 3.99 29.32
N THR A 216 2.38 2.79 28.85
CA THR A 216 2.10 2.55 27.44
C THR A 216 0.74 3.11 27.05
N ARG A 217 0.69 4.07 26.15
CA ARG A 217 -0.57 4.61 25.61
C ARG A 217 -1.17 3.68 24.57
N VAL A 218 -2.48 3.53 24.62
CA VAL A 218 -3.26 2.74 23.66
C VAL A 218 -4.34 3.64 23.06
N ALA A 219 -4.51 3.58 21.74
CA ALA A 219 -5.60 4.21 21.02
C ALA A 219 -6.34 3.16 20.19
N LYS A 220 -7.65 3.01 20.40
CA LYS A 220 -8.54 2.18 19.61
C LYS A 220 -9.34 3.08 18.68
N ILE A 221 -9.02 3.02 17.38
CA ILE A 221 -9.65 3.83 16.34
C ILE A 221 -10.78 3.02 15.73
N HIS A 222 -12.02 3.49 15.88
CA HIS A 222 -13.21 2.82 15.39
C HIS A 222 -13.55 3.29 13.98
N LEU A 223 -13.51 2.39 13.02
CA LEU A 223 -13.91 2.62 11.64
C LEU A 223 -15.37 2.18 11.49
N VAL A 224 -16.23 3.12 11.11
CA VAL A 224 -17.68 2.90 10.98
C VAL A 224 -18.16 3.28 9.59
N PRO A 225 -19.28 2.72 9.08
CA PRO A 225 -19.87 3.15 7.83
C PRO A 225 -20.23 4.64 7.86
N VAL A 226 -20.20 5.29 6.70
CA VAL A 226 -20.72 6.67 6.55
C VAL A 226 -22.24 6.66 6.60
N ASP A 227 -22.87 5.69 5.91
CA ASP A 227 -24.31 5.47 5.96
C ASP A 227 -24.64 4.57 7.18
N GLU A 228 -25.43 5.09 8.10
CA GLU A 228 -25.83 4.39 9.32
C GLU A 228 -26.73 3.16 9.06
N ASN A 229 -27.28 3.03 7.85
CA ASN A 229 -28.04 1.85 7.45
C ASN A 229 -27.14 0.71 6.93
N ASP A 230 -25.88 0.98 6.63
CA ASP A 230 -24.92 -0.02 6.22
C ASP A 230 -24.48 -0.86 7.41
N GLN A 231 -24.80 -2.14 7.41
CA GLN A 231 -24.37 -3.09 8.45
C GLN A 231 -23.06 -3.75 8.06
N LEU A 232 -22.04 -3.60 8.91
CA LEU A 232 -20.76 -4.28 8.72
C LEU A 232 -20.87 -5.76 9.12
N VAL A 233 -20.09 -6.59 8.45
CA VAL A 233 -19.85 -7.98 8.87
C VAL A 233 -18.36 -8.24 9.09
N ASP A 234 -18.06 -9.07 10.08
CA ASP A 234 -16.71 -9.56 10.34
C ASP A 234 -16.30 -10.66 9.34
N ASN A 235 -15.10 -11.22 9.48
CA ASN A 235 -14.60 -12.29 8.62
C ASN A 235 -15.37 -13.64 8.80
N ASN A 236 -16.23 -13.75 9.79
CA ASN A 236 -17.09 -14.92 10.03
C ASN A 236 -18.53 -14.67 9.55
N GLY A 237 -18.84 -13.45 9.08
CA GLY A 237 -20.17 -13.04 8.65
C GLY A 237 -21.09 -12.55 9.76
N ASN A 238 -20.57 -12.33 10.98
CA ASN A 238 -21.35 -11.75 12.07
C ASN A 238 -21.48 -10.24 11.90
N ILE A 239 -22.62 -9.69 12.28
CA ILE A 239 -22.84 -8.23 12.27
C ILE A 239 -21.99 -7.60 13.37
N ILE A 240 -21.30 -6.52 13.02
CA ILE A 240 -20.46 -5.71 13.93
C ILE A 240 -20.77 -4.23 13.73
N ASP A 241 -20.58 -3.44 14.78
CA ASP A 241 -20.84 -1.99 14.75
C ASP A 241 -19.64 -1.20 14.19
N ALA A 242 -18.43 -1.68 14.40
CA ALA A 242 -17.21 -1.02 13.95
C ALA A 242 -16.07 -2.03 13.73
N VAL A 243 -15.10 -1.64 12.91
CA VAL A 243 -13.78 -2.30 12.84
C VAL A 243 -12.78 -1.47 13.62
N VAL A 244 -11.94 -2.11 14.45
CA VAL A 244 -11.00 -1.42 15.33
C VAL A 244 -9.58 -1.59 14.83
N LEU A 245 -8.86 -0.45 14.77
CA LEU A 245 -7.41 -0.36 14.61
C LEU A 245 -6.82 0.07 15.96
N THR A 246 -5.87 -0.70 16.49
CA THR A 246 -5.23 -0.45 17.81
C THR A 246 -3.76 -0.12 17.65
#